data_0aa652a1cc52d5a327fba0b8a8109f41
#
_entry.id   0aa652a1cc52d5a327fba0b8a8109f41
#
_cell.length_a   1.000
_cell.length_b   1.000
_cell.length_c   1.000
_cell.angle_alpha   90.00
_cell.angle_beta   90.00
_cell.angle_gamma   90.00
#
_symmetry.space_group_name_H-M   'P 1'
#
loop_
_entity.id
_entity.type
_entity.pdbx_description
1 polymer ?
#
loop_
_entity_poly.entity_id
_entity_poly.type
_entity_poly.pdbx_seq_one_letter_code
_entity_poly.pdbx_strand_id
1 'polypeptide(L)'
;MENDKISKVILQISLRTLMNVVLLFILVEGFVYTYQFSYKVFADVPYMPASSDTVTITIESGSTAKQVADIMEGSGLVEDDKLILARLYLGKYNKQIIAGTYTLSPAMSADAICKKICGIQSEETL
;
A
#
# COMPACT_ATOMS: atom_id res chain seq x y z
N MET A 1 57.30 -5.84 -4.90
CA MET A 1 56.70 -5.53 -3.58
C MET A 1 55.84 -4.27 -3.60
N GLU A 2 56.29 -3.20 -4.24
CA GLU A 2 55.50 -1.97 -4.32
C GLU A 2 54.18 -2.19 -5.11
N ASN A 3 54.23 -3.05 -6.12
CA ASN A 3 53.02 -3.35 -6.91
C ASN A 3 51.92 -4.03 -6.07
N ASP A 4 52.33 -4.86 -5.11
CA ASP A 4 51.35 -5.55 -4.26
C ASP A 4 50.61 -4.59 -3.33
N LYS A 5 51.32 -3.58 -2.80
CA LYS A 5 50.72 -2.58 -1.93
C LYS A 5 49.79 -1.68 -2.72
N ILE A 6 50.21 -1.26 -3.90
CA ILE A 6 49.37 -0.43 -4.79
C ILE A 6 48.13 -1.19 -5.21
N SER A 7 48.28 -2.47 -5.57
CA SER A 7 47.14 -3.32 -5.95
C SER A 7 46.14 -3.48 -4.80
N LYS A 8 46.61 -3.67 -3.57
CA LYS A 8 45.74 -3.78 -2.41
C LYS A 8 44.99 -2.49 -2.14
N VAL A 9 45.67 -1.35 -2.25
CA VAL A 9 45.07 -0.04 -2.03
C VAL A 9 43.99 0.23 -3.10
N ILE A 10 44.33 -0.04 -4.35
CA ILE A 10 43.39 0.12 -5.47
C ILE A 10 42.17 -0.80 -5.27
N LEU A 11 42.41 -2.05 -4.87
CA LEU A 11 41.35 -3.00 -4.61
C LEU A 11 40.42 -2.54 -3.47
N GLN A 12 41.01 -2.03 -2.38
CA GLN A 12 40.23 -1.52 -1.26
C GLN A 12 39.39 -0.30 -1.63
N ILE A 13 39.98 0.64 -2.38
CA ILE A 13 39.28 1.83 -2.84
C ILE A 13 38.13 1.44 -3.79
N SER A 14 38.42 0.52 -4.72
CA SER A 14 37.39 0.04 -5.67
C SER A 14 36.25 -0.67 -4.96
N LEU A 15 36.57 -1.51 -3.99
CA LEU A 15 35.56 -2.23 -3.22
C LEU A 15 34.71 -1.27 -2.40
N ARG A 16 35.32 -0.30 -1.75
CA ARG A 16 34.62 0.71 -0.96
C ARG A 16 33.70 1.55 -1.86
N THR A 17 34.19 1.97 -3.02
CA THR A 17 33.40 2.74 -3.98
C THR A 17 32.23 1.91 -4.49
N LEU A 18 32.45 0.64 -4.79
CA LEU A 18 31.39 -0.25 -5.24
C LEU A 18 30.31 -0.40 -4.17
N MET A 19 30.70 -0.60 -2.92
CA MET A 19 29.75 -0.71 -1.81
C MET A 19 28.94 0.58 -1.64
N ASN A 20 29.59 1.74 -1.77
CA ASN A 20 28.89 3.01 -1.68
C ASN A 20 27.89 3.20 -2.80
N VAL A 21 28.24 2.79 -4.02
CA VAL A 21 27.33 2.88 -5.18
C VAL A 21 26.14 1.95 -4.97
N VAL A 22 26.37 0.72 -4.51
CA VAL A 22 25.28 -0.24 -4.24
C VAL A 22 24.37 0.29 -3.15
N LEU A 23 24.94 0.83 -2.07
CA LEU A 23 24.17 1.40 -0.98
C LEU A 23 23.31 2.57 -1.47
N LEU A 24 23.90 3.46 -2.27
CA LEU A 24 23.17 4.59 -2.84
C LEU A 24 22.03 4.11 -3.73
N PHE A 25 22.28 3.09 -4.55
CA PHE A 25 21.26 2.51 -5.41
C PHE A 25 20.10 1.95 -4.60
N ILE A 26 20.38 1.22 -3.52
CA ILE A 26 19.36 0.67 -2.63
C ILE A 26 18.54 1.79 -1.99
N LEU A 27 19.19 2.86 -1.55
CA LEU A 27 18.51 4.00 -0.94
C LEU A 27 17.58 4.71 -1.94
N VAL A 28 18.04 4.90 -3.17
CA VAL A 28 17.24 5.54 -4.21
C VAL A 28 16.01 4.70 -4.55
N GLU A 29 16.19 3.39 -4.71
CA GLU A 29 15.08 2.49 -5.00
C GLU A 29 14.08 2.45 -3.85
N GLY A 30 14.55 2.38 -2.63
CA GLY A 30 13.68 2.42 -1.45
C GLY A 30 12.90 3.72 -1.37
N PHE A 31 13.54 4.84 -1.66
CA PHE A 31 12.88 6.15 -1.66
C PHE A 31 11.79 6.22 -2.71
N VAL A 32 12.07 5.78 -3.94
CA VAL A 32 11.08 5.76 -5.02
C VAL A 32 9.90 4.87 -4.67
N TYR A 33 10.16 3.69 -4.14
CA TYR A 33 9.09 2.78 -3.72
C TYR A 33 8.20 3.41 -2.64
N THR A 34 8.82 4.00 -1.62
CA THR A 34 8.09 4.64 -0.52
C THR A 34 7.25 5.82 -1.03
N TYR A 35 7.80 6.60 -1.95
CA TYR A 35 7.10 7.74 -2.52
C TYR A 35 5.86 7.29 -3.29
N GLN A 36 5.98 6.28 -4.14
CA GLN A 36 4.87 5.77 -4.91
C GLN A 36 3.77 5.18 -4.02
N PHE A 37 4.17 4.43 -3.01
CA PHE A 37 3.23 3.86 -2.06
C PHE A 37 2.47 4.96 -1.31
N SER A 38 3.19 5.95 -0.80
CA SER A 38 2.59 7.06 -0.08
C SER A 38 1.63 7.85 -0.97
N TYR A 39 2.00 8.08 -2.22
CA TYR A 39 1.13 8.76 -3.17
C TYR A 39 -0.19 8.01 -3.34
N LYS A 40 -0.13 6.69 -3.53
CA LYS A 40 -1.33 5.88 -3.71
C LYS A 40 -2.25 5.93 -2.48
N VAL A 41 -1.67 5.91 -1.29
CA VAL A 41 -2.43 5.96 -0.04
C VAL A 41 -3.07 7.34 0.16
N PHE A 42 -2.30 8.40 0.04
CA PHE A 42 -2.77 9.75 0.35
C PHE A 42 -3.59 10.38 -0.77
N ALA A 43 -3.33 10.02 -2.01
CA ALA A 43 -4.10 10.54 -3.14
C ALA A 43 -5.49 9.93 -3.26
N ASP A 44 -5.73 8.78 -2.58
CA ASP A 44 -7.03 8.11 -2.55
C ASP A 44 -7.56 7.81 -3.94
N VAL A 45 -6.69 7.22 -4.78
CA VAL A 45 -7.01 6.91 -6.17
C VAL A 45 -7.75 5.56 -6.24
N PRO A 46 -8.90 5.47 -6.94
CA PRO A 46 -9.58 4.20 -7.12
C PRO A 46 -8.74 3.22 -7.96
N TYR A 47 -8.92 1.93 -7.70
CA TYR A 47 -8.19 0.89 -8.43
C TYR A 47 -8.59 0.88 -9.92
N MET A 48 -9.90 0.91 -10.19
CA MET A 48 -10.44 0.90 -11.55
C MET A 48 -11.52 1.97 -11.68
N PRO A 49 -11.12 3.25 -11.88
CA PRO A 49 -12.10 4.35 -11.85
C PRO A 49 -13.19 4.26 -12.92
N ALA A 50 -12.91 3.58 -14.03
CA ALA A 50 -13.87 3.42 -15.13
C ALA A 50 -14.71 2.14 -15.03
N SER A 51 -14.51 1.34 -13.98
CA SER A 51 -15.23 0.08 -13.83
C SER A 51 -16.68 0.32 -13.43
N SER A 52 -17.60 -0.40 -14.06
CA SER A 52 -19.00 -0.44 -13.66
C SER A 52 -19.34 -1.70 -12.88
N ASP A 53 -18.37 -2.56 -12.65
CA ASP A 53 -18.56 -3.81 -11.94
C ASP A 53 -18.76 -3.57 -10.44
N THR A 54 -19.53 -4.45 -9.82
CA THR A 54 -19.71 -4.44 -8.37
C THR A 54 -19.35 -5.81 -7.81
N VAL A 55 -18.87 -5.82 -6.58
CA VAL A 55 -18.48 -7.03 -5.86
C VAL A 55 -19.18 -7.02 -4.51
N THR A 56 -19.79 -8.12 -4.15
CA THR A 56 -20.41 -8.28 -2.84
C THR A 56 -19.46 -9.04 -1.94
N ILE A 57 -19.13 -8.44 -0.79
CA ILE A 57 -18.29 -9.07 0.22
C ILE A 57 -19.06 -9.17 1.53
N THR A 58 -18.70 -10.14 2.34
CA THR A 58 -19.27 -10.34 3.68
C THR A 58 -18.15 -10.21 4.71
N ILE A 59 -18.34 -9.32 5.67
CA ILE A 59 -17.43 -9.11 6.78
C ILE A 59 -18.04 -9.76 8.01
N GLU A 60 -17.35 -10.75 8.55
CA GLU A 60 -17.80 -11.47 9.74
C GLU A 60 -17.50 -10.65 11.00
N SER A 61 -18.33 -10.83 12.01
CA SER A 61 -18.14 -10.19 13.31
C SER A 61 -16.79 -10.61 13.91
N GLY A 62 -16.03 -9.64 14.40
CA GLY A 62 -14.72 -9.89 14.97
C GLY A 62 -13.58 -9.98 13.96
N SER A 63 -13.84 -9.67 12.68
CA SER A 63 -12.79 -9.65 11.66
C SER A 63 -11.77 -8.55 11.95
N THR A 64 -10.48 -8.88 11.76
CA THR A 64 -9.42 -7.88 11.89
C THR A 64 -9.32 -7.04 10.63
N ALA A 65 -8.66 -5.88 10.73
CA ALA A 65 -8.42 -5.02 9.57
C ALA A 65 -7.66 -5.77 8.47
N LYS A 66 -6.70 -6.60 8.84
CA LYS A 66 -5.94 -7.39 7.88
C LYS A 66 -6.82 -8.40 7.15
N GLN A 67 -7.72 -9.06 7.86
CA GLN A 67 -8.67 -10.01 7.25
C GLN A 67 -9.58 -9.30 6.25
N VAL A 68 -10.06 -8.12 6.60
CA VAL A 68 -10.90 -7.31 5.71
C VAL A 68 -10.10 -6.88 4.47
N ALA A 69 -8.86 -6.45 4.67
CA ALA A 69 -7.98 -6.06 3.56
C ALA A 69 -7.71 -7.24 2.61
N ASP A 70 -7.48 -8.41 3.16
CA ASP A 70 -7.26 -9.63 2.36
C ASP A 70 -8.50 -9.99 1.53
N ILE A 71 -9.68 -9.85 2.10
CA ILE A 71 -10.94 -10.10 1.39
C ILE A 71 -11.09 -9.11 0.23
N MET A 72 -10.78 -7.85 0.45
CA MET A 72 -10.88 -6.82 -0.58
C MET A 72 -9.90 -7.03 -1.72
N GLU A 73 -8.67 -7.42 -1.41
CA GLU A 73 -7.69 -7.74 -2.43
C GLU A 73 -8.11 -8.97 -3.24
N GLY A 74 -8.53 -10.04 -2.56
CA GLY A 74 -8.97 -11.25 -3.21
C GLY A 74 -10.22 -11.07 -4.06
N SER A 75 -11.04 -10.08 -3.74
CA SER A 75 -12.27 -9.75 -4.49
C SER A 75 -12.02 -8.80 -5.66
N GLY A 76 -10.80 -8.28 -5.81
CA GLY A 76 -10.46 -7.36 -6.88
C GLY A 76 -10.91 -5.93 -6.65
N LEU A 77 -11.27 -5.57 -5.42
CA LEU A 77 -11.69 -4.22 -5.08
C LEU A 77 -10.52 -3.25 -4.97
N VAL A 78 -9.36 -3.74 -4.57
CA VAL A 78 -8.15 -2.94 -4.40
C VAL A 78 -6.99 -3.66 -5.06
N GLU A 79 -5.99 -2.89 -5.48
CA GLU A 79 -4.78 -3.41 -6.12
C GLU A 79 -3.92 -4.21 -5.13
N ASP A 80 -3.82 -3.72 -3.89
CA ASP A 80 -2.94 -4.28 -2.88
C ASP A 80 -3.61 -4.14 -1.52
N ASP A 81 -3.62 -5.23 -0.73
CA ASP A 81 -4.19 -5.21 0.62
C ASP A 81 -3.51 -4.18 1.51
N LYS A 82 -2.22 -3.90 1.27
CA LYS A 82 -1.47 -2.92 2.05
C LYS A 82 -2.03 -1.51 1.90
N LEU A 83 -2.55 -1.17 0.71
CA LEU A 83 -3.13 0.15 0.47
C LEU A 83 -4.39 0.36 1.31
N ILE A 84 -5.29 -0.62 1.30
CA ILE A 84 -6.52 -0.52 2.09
C ILE A 84 -6.24 -0.64 3.58
N LEU A 85 -5.27 -1.48 3.96
CA LEU A 85 -4.87 -1.63 5.35
C LEU A 85 -4.28 -0.33 5.89
N ALA A 86 -3.42 0.33 5.12
CA ALA A 86 -2.88 1.63 5.49
C ALA A 86 -3.98 2.67 5.66
N ARG A 87 -4.95 2.69 4.77
CA ARG A 87 -6.08 3.63 4.86
C ARG A 87 -6.93 3.35 6.09
N LEU A 88 -7.16 2.08 6.41
CA LEU A 88 -7.92 1.71 7.60
C LEU A 88 -7.26 2.23 8.88
N TYR A 89 -5.94 2.11 8.98
CA TYR A 89 -5.22 2.58 10.16
C TYR A 89 -5.08 4.10 10.20
N LEU A 90 -4.77 4.73 9.06
CA LEU A 90 -4.58 6.18 8.99
C LEU A 90 -5.89 6.93 9.25
N GLY A 91 -7.00 6.40 8.78
CA GLY A 91 -8.32 6.99 9.01
C GLY A 91 -8.97 6.53 10.29
N LYS A 92 -8.31 5.66 11.07
CA LYS A 92 -8.82 5.07 12.31
C LYS A 92 -10.10 4.26 12.09
N TYR A 93 -10.28 3.75 10.89
CA TYR A 93 -11.44 2.94 10.54
C TYR A 93 -11.35 1.51 11.07
N ASN A 94 -10.16 1.05 11.41
CA ASN A 94 -9.91 -0.33 11.84
C ASN A 94 -10.71 -0.74 13.08
N LYS A 95 -11.11 0.22 13.89
CA LYS A 95 -11.93 -0.03 15.11
C LYS A 95 -13.41 0.22 14.89
N GLN A 96 -13.79 0.69 13.70
CA GLN A 96 -15.15 1.07 13.38
C GLN A 96 -15.81 0.16 12.36
N ILE A 97 -15.14 -0.90 11.95
CA ILE A 97 -15.64 -1.83 10.93
C ILE A 97 -16.89 -2.54 11.46
N ILE A 98 -17.97 -2.48 10.68
CA ILE A 98 -19.24 -3.10 11.03
C ILE A 98 -19.39 -4.37 10.21
N ALA A 99 -19.70 -5.49 10.88
CA ALA A 99 -19.95 -6.75 10.22
C ALA A 99 -21.23 -6.66 9.36
N GLY A 100 -21.22 -7.32 8.23
CA GLY A 100 -22.36 -7.33 7.32
C GLY A 100 -21.94 -7.62 5.91
N THR A 101 -22.92 -7.59 5.01
CA THR A 101 -22.71 -7.79 3.58
C THR A 101 -22.74 -6.43 2.88
N TYR A 102 -21.71 -6.17 2.07
CA TYR A 102 -21.55 -4.90 1.38
C TYR A 102 -21.35 -5.12 -0.10
N THR A 103 -22.00 -4.29 -0.90
CA THR A 103 -21.77 -4.25 -2.35
C THR A 103 -20.87 -3.07 -2.65
N LEU A 104 -19.67 -3.36 -3.14
CA LEU A 104 -18.62 -2.39 -3.37
C LEU A 104 -18.15 -2.47 -4.81
N SER A 105 -17.43 -1.45 -5.27
CA SER A 105 -16.93 -1.39 -6.65
C SER A 105 -15.45 -1.02 -6.67
N PRO A 106 -14.66 -1.58 -7.61
CA PRO A 106 -13.28 -1.13 -7.81
C PRO A 106 -13.18 0.33 -8.25
N ALA A 107 -14.27 0.92 -8.70
CA ALA A 107 -14.32 2.34 -9.03
C ALA A 107 -14.41 3.24 -7.80
N MET A 108 -14.70 2.67 -6.63
CA MET A 108 -14.69 3.40 -5.37
C MET A 108 -13.25 3.57 -4.87
N SER A 109 -12.94 4.74 -4.33
CA SER A 109 -11.64 4.96 -3.69
C SER A 109 -11.54 4.14 -2.39
N ALA A 110 -10.31 3.93 -1.91
CA ALA A 110 -10.09 3.21 -0.66
C ALA A 110 -10.81 3.89 0.51
N ASP A 111 -10.80 5.21 0.54
CA ASP A 111 -11.47 5.97 1.60
C ASP A 111 -12.99 5.77 1.54
N ALA A 112 -13.57 5.79 0.34
CA ALA A 112 -15.01 5.56 0.16
C ALA A 112 -15.41 4.15 0.61
N ILE A 113 -14.59 3.15 0.29
CA ILE A 113 -14.81 1.77 0.72
C ILE A 113 -14.75 1.68 2.25
N CYS A 114 -13.74 2.29 2.86
CA CYS A 114 -13.59 2.29 4.32
C CYS A 114 -14.77 2.94 5.01
N LYS A 115 -15.24 4.06 4.49
CA LYS A 115 -16.41 4.76 5.06
C LYS A 115 -17.65 3.89 4.99
N LYS A 116 -17.84 3.19 3.88
CA LYS A 116 -19.01 2.36 3.70
C LYS A 116 -19.04 1.20 4.69
N ILE A 117 -17.94 0.50 4.89
CA ILE A 117 -17.87 -0.63 5.82
C ILE A 117 -17.87 -0.18 7.28
N CYS A 118 -17.63 1.09 7.55
CA CYS A 118 -17.71 1.65 8.90
C CYS A 118 -19.04 2.35 9.18
N GLY A 119 -19.95 2.32 8.22
CA GLY A 119 -21.25 2.96 8.38
C GLY A 119 -21.21 4.49 8.35
N ILE A 120 -20.12 5.07 7.87
CA ILE A 120 -19.95 6.52 7.76
C ILE A 120 -20.51 6.96 6.41
N GLN A 121 -21.47 7.86 6.42
CA GLN A 121 -22.01 8.37 5.17
C GLN A 121 -21.10 9.42 4.58
N SER A 122 -20.96 9.37 3.25
CA SER A 122 -20.22 10.38 2.52
C SER A 122 -21.03 11.68 2.48
N GLU A 123 -20.33 12.81 2.56
CA GLU A 123 -20.99 14.11 2.46
C GLU A 123 -21.68 14.32 1.13
N GLU A 124 -21.25 13.61 0.11
CA GLU A 124 -21.83 13.69 -1.24
C GLU A 124 -23.24 13.15 -1.31
N THR A 125 -23.66 12.37 -0.34
CA THR A 125 -25.01 11.81 -0.30
C THR A 125 -26.06 12.78 0.22
N LEU A 126 -25.61 13.93 0.62
CA LEU A 126 -26.52 15.00 1.03
C LEU A 126 -26.98 15.78 -0.20
#